data_b5fd7fbdad6bbde1250e346bdedd2afa
#
_entry.id   b5fd7fbdad6bbde1250e346bdedd2afa
#
_cell.length_a   1.000
_cell.length_b   1.000
_cell.length_c   1.000
_cell.angle_alpha   90.00
_cell.angle_beta   90.00
_cell.angle_gamma   90.00
#
_symmetry.space_group_name_H-M   'P 1'
#
loop_
_entity.id
_entity.type
_entity.pdbx_description
1 polymer ?
#
loop_
_entity_poly.entity_id
_entity_poly.type
_entity_poly.pdbx_seq_one_letter_code
_entity_poly.pdbx_strand_id
1 'polypeptide(L)'
;MLFTDTPLARVGMSAKEASKLGLNFKELKLGMAAVPGAKVLNHDVGMLKAIVEASSGEILGASFHCIYANELINEIAIAMNLKANANFFKNQIFTHPSISEALNDLFGQF
;
A
#
# COMPACT_ATOMS: atom_id res chain seq x y z
N MET A 1 -2.69 28.73 -3.76
CA MET A 1 -2.08 28.06 -2.73
C MET A 1 -1.56 26.78 -3.19
N LEU A 2 -0.65 26.52 -2.58
CA LEU A 2 0.06 25.37 -2.88
C LEU A 2 -0.18 24.36 -1.82
N PHE A 3 -0.64 23.24 -2.18
CA PHE A 3 -0.67 22.14 -1.28
C PHE A 3 0.64 21.47 -1.33
N THR A 4 1.33 21.62 -0.25
CA THR A 4 2.60 20.94 -0.12
C THR A 4 2.44 19.63 0.60
N ASP A 5 1.34 19.47 1.30
CA ASP A 5 1.15 18.29 2.10
C ASP A 5 0.65 17.14 1.25
N THR A 6 1.36 16.05 1.30
CA THR A 6 0.97 14.81 0.65
C THR A 6 -0.03 14.10 1.56
N PRO A 7 -1.17 13.62 1.04
CA PRO A 7 -2.15 12.95 1.89
C PRO A 7 -1.60 11.72 2.58
N LEU A 8 -2.09 11.47 3.79
CA LEU A 8 -1.77 10.28 4.55
C LEU A 8 -3.07 9.53 4.83
N ALA A 9 -3.09 8.25 4.50
CA ALA A 9 -4.26 7.40 4.74
C ALA A 9 -3.83 6.07 5.34
N ARG A 10 -4.67 5.51 6.21
CA ARG A 10 -4.39 4.27 6.91
C ARG A 10 -5.61 3.37 6.97
N VAL A 11 -5.35 2.07 7.05
CA VAL A 11 -6.38 1.08 7.35
C VAL A 11 -5.74 -0.07 8.10
N GLY A 12 -6.51 -0.70 9.01
CA GLY A 12 -6.02 -1.84 9.75
C GLY A 12 -4.96 -1.47 10.77
N MET A 13 -4.09 -2.41 11.11
CA MET A 13 -3.10 -2.22 12.16
C MET A 13 -1.75 -1.77 11.63
N SER A 14 -1.00 -1.08 12.49
CA SER A 14 0.37 -0.69 12.21
C SER A 14 1.32 -1.83 12.59
N ALA A 15 2.59 -1.69 12.19
CA ALA A 15 3.63 -2.65 12.59
C ALA A 15 3.75 -2.71 14.11
N LYS A 16 3.63 -1.55 14.78
CA LYS A 16 3.72 -1.48 16.23
C LYS A 16 2.58 -2.26 16.89
N GLU A 17 1.36 -2.12 16.37
CA GLU A 17 0.21 -2.85 16.90
C GLU A 17 0.32 -4.35 16.64
N ALA A 18 0.77 -4.74 15.45
CA ALA A 18 0.98 -6.16 15.13
C ALA A 18 2.04 -6.78 16.04
N SER A 19 3.09 -6.03 16.33
CA SER A 19 4.15 -6.46 17.22
C SER A 19 3.64 -6.67 18.64
N LYS A 20 2.80 -5.74 19.13
CA LYS A 20 2.21 -5.85 20.47
C LYS A 20 1.31 -7.07 20.60
N LEU A 21 0.65 -7.45 19.52
CA LEU A 21 -0.22 -8.62 19.52
C LEU A 21 0.54 -9.92 19.33
N GLY A 22 1.85 -9.85 19.16
CA GLY A 22 2.67 -11.04 18.96
C GLY A 22 2.49 -11.71 17.61
N LEU A 23 2.01 -10.98 16.61
CA LEU A 23 1.78 -11.53 15.29
C LEU A 23 3.09 -11.66 14.53
N ASN A 24 3.19 -12.72 13.72
CA ASN A 24 4.33 -12.92 12.84
C ASN A 24 4.01 -12.22 11.52
N PHE A 25 4.64 -11.10 11.27
CA PHE A 25 4.29 -10.25 10.11
C PHE A 25 5.53 -9.78 9.38
N LYS A 26 5.30 -9.35 8.12
CA LYS A 26 6.31 -8.66 7.32
C LYS A 26 5.81 -7.25 7.04
N GLU A 27 6.72 -6.30 7.05
CA GLU A 27 6.42 -4.93 6.65
C GLU A 27 6.97 -4.70 5.25
N LEU A 28 6.09 -4.36 4.32
CA LEU A 28 6.45 -4.08 2.94
C LEU A 28 6.47 -2.58 2.73
N LYS A 29 7.47 -2.08 2.00
CA LYS A 29 7.64 -0.64 1.77
C LYS A 29 7.97 -0.37 0.31
N LEU A 30 7.42 0.71 -0.22
CA LEU A 30 7.72 1.16 -1.59
C LEU A 30 7.72 2.68 -1.63
N GLY A 31 8.82 3.26 -2.12
CA GLY A 31 8.91 4.70 -2.35
C GLY A 31 8.16 5.07 -3.62
N MET A 32 7.46 6.20 -3.60
CA MET A 32 6.69 6.64 -4.77
C MET A 32 7.56 6.97 -5.96
N ALA A 33 8.84 7.26 -5.76
CA ALA A 33 9.77 7.52 -6.86
C ALA A 33 9.90 6.32 -7.81
N ALA A 34 9.56 5.12 -7.34
CA ALA A 34 9.61 3.91 -8.16
C ALA A 34 8.32 3.65 -8.94
N VAL A 35 7.31 4.51 -8.81
CA VAL A 35 5.98 4.28 -9.39
C VAL A 35 5.85 5.04 -10.71
N PRO A 36 5.71 4.36 -11.85
CA PRO A 36 5.60 5.04 -13.15
C PRO A 36 4.47 6.06 -13.23
N GLY A 37 3.30 5.73 -12.69
CA GLY A 37 2.17 6.66 -12.72
C GLY A 37 2.45 7.94 -11.95
N ALA A 38 3.17 7.85 -10.84
CA ALA A 38 3.53 9.02 -10.06
C ALA A 38 4.51 9.92 -10.83
N LYS A 39 5.42 9.33 -11.56
CA LYS A 39 6.37 10.09 -12.39
C LYS A 39 5.66 10.80 -13.52
N VAL A 40 4.70 10.15 -14.15
CA VAL A 40 3.92 10.76 -15.22
C VAL A 40 3.19 11.99 -14.72
N LEU A 41 2.68 11.94 -13.48
CA LEU A 41 1.98 13.06 -12.86
C LEU A 41 2.91 14.05 -12.18
N ASN A 42 4.20 13.76 -12.15
CA ASN A 42 5.19 14.58 -11.46
C ASN A 42 4.91 14.69 -9.95
N HIS A 43 4.40 13.60 -9.36
CA HIS A 43 4.06 13.52 -7.94
C HIS A 43 4.66 12.26 -7.33
N ASP A 44 5.99 12.14 -7.38
CA ASP A 44 6.68 10.93 -6.95
C ASP A 44 7.23 11.03 -5.52
N VAL A 45 6.62 11.88 -4.70
CA VAL A 45 6.99 12.04 -3.29
C VAL A 45 6.11 11.14 -2.43
N GLY A 46 6.72 10.50 -1.44
CA GLY A 46 5.98 9.72 -0.47
C GLY A 46 6.37 8.26 -0.42
N MET A 47 5.64 7.51 0.40
CA MET A 47 5.94 6.11 0.64
C MET A 47 4.67 5.32 0.92
N LEU A 48 4.66 4.08 0.46
CA LEU A 48 3.62 3.11 0.74
C LEU A 48 4.18 2.07 1.70
N LYS A 49 3.38 1.71 2.71
CA LYS A 49 3.74 0.63 3.65
C LYS A 49 2.55 -0.29 3.81
N ALA A 50 2.84 -1.58 3.93
CA ALA A 50 1.79 -2.57 4.19
C ALA A 50 2.31 -3.58 5.20
N ILE A 51 1.40 -4.08 6.03
CA ILE A 51 1.68 -5.11 7.03
C ILE A 51 0.93 -6.36 6.61
N VAL A 52 1.64 -7.45 6.43
CA VAL A 52 1.04 -8.71 6.02
C VAL A 52 1.45 -9.83 6.96
N GLU A 53 0.57 -10.81 7.16
CA GLU A 53 0.88 -11.99 7.96
C GLU A 53 1.93 -12.79 7.22
N ALA A 54 2.99 -13.22 7.93
CA ALA A 54 4.19 -13.72 7.29
C ALA A 54 4.01 -15.04 6.53
N SER A 55 3.08 -15.88 6.93
CA SER A 55 2.89 -17.17 6.28
C SER A 55 1.83 -17.13 5.19
N SER A 56 0.69 -16.48 5.44
CA SER A 56 -0.44 -16.46 4.51
C SER A 56 -0.45 -15.29 3.56
N GLY A 57 0.23 -14.19 3.92
CA GLY A 57 0.14 -12.96 3.17
C GLY A 57 -1.14 -12.18 3.41
N GLU A 58 -1.92 -12.56 4.42
CA GLU A 58 -3.13 -11.83 4.76
C GLU A 58 -2.77 -10.37 5.07
N ILE A 59 -3.52 -9.43 4.49
CA ILE A 59 -3.25 -8.01 4.70
C ILE A 59 -3.80 -7.60 6.05
N LEU A 60 -2.90 -7.18 6.93
CA LEU A 60 -3.25 -6.77 8.29
C LEU A 60 -3.45 -5.27 8.40
N GLY A 61 -2.81 -4.50 7.55
CA GLY A 61 -2.95 -3.06 7.54
C GLY A 61 -2.08 -2.41 6.50
N ALA A 62 -2.31 -1.12 6.28
CA ALA A 62 -1.53 -0.34 5.32
C ALA A 62 -1.52 1.13 5.75
N SER A 63 -0.45 1.83 5.35
CA SER A 63 -0.29 3.25 5.61
C SER A 63 0.35 3.85 4.36
N PHE A 64 -0.37 4.73 3.69
CA PHE A 64 0.06 5.34 2.44
C PHE A 64 0.18 6.84 2.62
N HIS A 65 1.36 7.36 2.34
CA HIS A 65 1.63 8.79 2.37
C HIS A 65 2.06 9.19 0.98
N CYS A 66 1.10 9.49 0.11
CA CYS A 66 1.37 9.75 -1.30
C CYS A 66 0.18 10.40 -1.97
N ILE A 67 0.37 10.82 -3.22
CA ILE A 67 -0.75 11.29 -4.04
C ILE A 67 -1.79 10.18 -4.16
N TYR A 68 -3.05 10.54 -4.10
CA TYR A 68 -4.18 9.61 -4.16
C TYR A 68 -4.19 8.56 -3.04
N ALA A 69 -3.56 8.86 -1.90
CA ALA A 69 -3.52 7.93 -0.77
C ALA A 69 -4.91 7.49 -0.34
N ASN A 70 -5.89 8.42 -0.32
CA ASN A 70 -7.25 8.08 0.08
C ASN A 70 -7.90 7.09 -0.86
N GLU A 71 -7.61 7.19 -2.17
CA GLU A 71 -8.15 6.25 -3.14
C GLU A 71 -7.48 4.89 -3.02
N LEU A 72 -6.17 4.89 -2.91
CA LEU A 72 -5.41 3.64 -2.77
C LEU A 72 -5.80 2.89 -1.51
N ILE A 73 -5.98 3.60 -0.39
CA ILE A 73 -6.32 2.94 0.87
C ILE A 73 -7.70 2.30 0.82
N ASN A 74 -8.62 2.89 0.04
CA ASN A 74 -9.93 2.30 -0.17
C ASN A 74 -9.82 0.96 -0.90
N GLU A 75 -8.89 0.84 -1.85
CA GLU A 75 -8.66 -0.44 -2.53
C GLU A 75 -8.21 -1.50 -1.54
N ILE A 76 -7.34 -1.12 -0.61
CA ILE A 76 -6.87 -2.04 0.44
C ILE A 76 -8.01 -2.41 1.39
N ALA A 77 -8.82 -1.44 1.79
CA ALA A 77 -9.94 -1.69 2.70
C ALA A 77 -10.94 -2.68 2.10
N ILE A 78 -11.25 -2.52 0.81
CA ILE A 78 -12.14 -3.44 0.11
C ILE A 78 -11.53 -4.85 0.09
N ALA A 79 -10.24 -4.94 -0.23
CA ALA A 79 -9.54 -6.22 -0.29
C ALA A 79 -9.52 -6.91 1.06
N MET A 80 -9.30 -6.14 2.14
CA MET A 80 -9.31 -6.71 3.50
C MET A 80 -10.69 -7.27 3.86
N ASN A 81 -11.75 -6.60 3.46
CA ASN A 81 -13.10 -7.08 3.70
C ASN A 81 -13.39 -8.38 2.94
N LEU A 82 -12.75 -8.56 1.81
CA LEU A 82 -12.90 -9.77 0.99
C LEU A 82 -11.87 -10.84 1.34
N LYS A 83 -11.04 -10.60 2.36
CA LYS A 83 -9.99 -11.53 2.78
C LYS A 83 -8.94 -11.77 1.70
N ALA A 84 -8.71 -10.80 0.82
CA ALA A 84 -7.65 -10.90 -0.18
C ALA A 84 -6.29 -10.81 0.51
N ASN A 85 -5.29 -11.43 -0.09
CA ASN A 85 -3.93 -11.42 0.45
C ASN A 85 -2.96 -10.70 -0.49
N ALA A 86 -1.67 -10.68 -0.11
CA ALA A 86 -0.66 -10.00 -0.90
C ALA A 86 -0.58 -10.51 -2.34
N ASN A 87 -0.78 -11.80 -2.56
CA ASN A 87 -0.71 -12.37 -3.91
C ASN A 87 -1.80 -11.83 -4.81
N PHE A 88 -2.96 -11.48 -4.25
CA PHE A 88 -4.02 -10.86 -5.03
C PHE A 88 -3.52 -9.57 -5.70
N PHE A 89 -2.91 -8.68 -4.92
CA PHE A 89 -2.41 -7.42 -5.47
C PHE A 89 -1.17 -7.61 -6.34
N LYS A 90 -0.32 -8.56 -5.98
CA LYS A 90 0.87 -8.85 -6.77
C LYS A 90 0.51 -9.24 -8.19
N ASN A 91 -0.60 -9.97 -8.36
CA ASN A 91 -1.00 -10.52 -9.65
C ASN A 91 -2.11 -9.75 -10.35
N GLN A 92 -2.68 -8.73 -9.69
CA GLN A 92 -3.77 -7.94 -10.26
C GLN A 92 -3.25 -7.11 -11.44
N ILE A 93 -4.05 -7.06 -12.51
CA ILE A 93 -3.73 -6.22 -13.65
C ILE A 93 -4.44 -4.88 -13.47
N PHE A 94 -3.66 -3.82 -13.34
CA PHE A 94 -4.18 -2.47 -13.23
C PHE A 94 -4.00 -1.71 -14.55
N THR A 95 -4.80 -0.65 -14.71
CA THR A 95 -4.64 0.25 -15.85
C THR A 95 -3.23 0.85 -15.85
N HIS A 96 -2.59 0.89 -17.00
CA HIS A 96 -1.26 1.47 -17.13
C HIS A 96 -1.33 2.74 -17.99
N PRO A 97 -0.72 3.86 -17.59
CA PRO A 97 -0.05 4.05 -16.30
C PRO A 97 -1.06 4.49 -15.23
N SER A 98 -0.88 4.01 -14.01
CA SER A 98 -1.72 4.43 -12.89
C SER A 98 -0.95 4.37 -11.59
N ILE A 99 -1.44 5.10 -10.59
CA ILE A 99 -0.85 5.05 -9.25
C ILE A 99 -1.15 3.69 -8.61
N SER A 100 -2.32 3.10 -8.93
CA SER A 100 -2.68 1.79 -8.38
C SER A 100 -1.70 0.69 -8.73
N GLU A 101 -0.95 0.85 -9.84
CA GLU A 101 0.09 -0.12 -10.19
C GLU A 101 1.17 -0.26 -9.12
N ALA A 102 1.29 0.76 -8.24
CA ALA A 102 2.22 0.69 -7.13
C ALA A 102 1.92 -0.49 -6.22
N LEU A 103 0.67 -0.94 -6.16
CA LEU A 103 0.26 -2.07 -5.33
C LEU A 103 0.88 -3.37 -5.83
N ASN A 104 1.11 -3.51 -7.14
CA ASN A 104 1.81 -4.68 -7.68
C ASN A 104 3.23 -4.75 -7.09
N ASP A 105 3.94 -3.62 -7.10
CA ASP A 105 5.31 -3.59 -6.65
C ASP A 105 5.42 -3.67 -5.13
N LEU A 106 4.50 -3.03 -4.41
CA LEU A 106 4.48 -3.08 -2.95
C LEU A 106 4.28 -4.52 -2.48
N PHE A 107 3.21 -5.16 -2.94
CA PHE A 107 2.89 -6.52 -2.50
C PHE A 107 3.73 -7.58 -3.21
N GLY A 108 4.39 -7.21 -4.29
CA GLY A 108 5.35 -8.06 -4.95
C GLY A 108 6.56 -8.39 -4.09
N GLN A 109 6.79 -7.61 -3.04
CA GLN A 109 7.87 -7.86 -2.08
C GLN A 109 7.54 -9.01 -1.12
N PHE A 110 6.31 -9.42 -1.05
CA PHE A 110 5.92 -10.57 -0.22
C PHE A 110 6.33 -11.85 -0.92
#